data_5c50be0f022e12c84384d88d7d45709a
#
_entry.id   5c50be0f022e12c84384d88d7d45709a
#
_cell.length_a   1.000
_cell.length_b   1.000
_cell.length_c   1.000
_cell.angle_alpha   90.00
_cell.angle_beta   90.00
_cell.angle_gamma   90.00
#
_symmetry.space_group_name_H-M   'P 1'
#
loop_
_entity.id
_entity.type
_entity.pdbx_description
1 polymer ?
#
loop_
_entity_poly.entity_id
_entity_poly.type
_entity_poly.pdbx_seq_one_letter_code
_entity_poly.pdbx_strand_id
1 'polypeptide(L)'
;MKAKTLCATVLTAVIAASLVGGVTASADTVQKSLAGNGTVEYVEDTGSNGKLDPEDENKEVTPKDENDVTENPSTGFGSITIDRVAALNFGQQKVSTKTETYAAKEISLSQTDLDGANPVDVVRGPFVQWTDKRAGADHTYAVKAELTKQFTLKGAAADPAKLNKATLRYTNGVLNSTQKDLSLWPAGNPNNLELAFGEGNAAAGQQMVFNNTTSTGAVGLGTYTAEYGQSADFTAADIAREGAPTTGIGQASNSVFLDVPAQTIELGTYEAEITWSIEYTPVA
;
A
#
# COMPACT_ATOMS: atom_id res chain seq x y z
N MET A 1 -27.16 -26.28 -20.18
CA MET A 1 -28.44 -25.57 -20.00
C MET A 1 -28.26 -24.55 -18.92
N LYS A 2 -28.26 -23.26 -19.27
CA LYS A 2 -28.05 -22.16 -18.33
C LYS A 2 -29.42 -21.68 -17.85
N ALA A 3 -29.72 -21.87 -16.58
CA ALA A 3 -30.91 -21.30 -15.97
C ALA A 3 -30.69 -19.80 -15.72
N LYS A 4 -31.47 -18.97 -16.40
CA LYS A 4 -31.54 -17.53 -16.12
C LYS A 4 -32.60 -17.32 -15.07
N THR A 5 -32.20 -16.96 -13.86
CA THR A 5 -33.13 -16.54 -12.81
C THR A 5 -33.61 -15.13 -13.11
N LEU A 6 -34.88 -15.00 -13.49
CA LEU A 6 -35.54 -13.71 -13.63
C LEU A 6 -36.00 -13.29 -12.22
N CYS A 7 -35.41 -12.25 -11.65
CA CYS A 7 -35.99 -11.57 -10.49
C CYS A 7 -37.14 -10.68 -10.98
N ALA A 8 -38.35 -11.09 -10.65
CA ALA A 8 -39.55 -10.29 -10.87
C ALA A 8 -39.68 -9.26 -9.75
N THR A 9 -39.49 -7.99 -10.07
CA THR A 9 -39.74 -6.87 -9.17
C THR A 9 -41.24 -6.61 -9.13
N VAL A 10 -41.87 -6.85 -7.97
CA VAL A 10 -43.28 -6.53 -7.76
C VAL A 10 -43.40 -5.02 -7.51
N LEU A 11 -43.92 -4.32 -8.46
CA LEU A 11 -44.29 -2.90 -8.35
C LEU A 11 -45.64 -2.80 -7.62
N THR A 12 -45.64 -2.42 -6.35
CA THR A 12 -46.87 -2.15 -5.60
C THR A 12 -47.21 -0.66 -5.73
N ALA A 13 -48.09 -0.33 -6.66
CA ALA A 13 -48.70 1.01 -6.72
C ALA A 13 -49.82 1.12 -5.68
N VAL A 14 -49.62 1.94 -4.65
CA VAL A 14 -50.70 2.29 -3.72
C VAL A 14 -51.41 3.52 -4.28
N ILE A 15 -52.59 3.30 -4.86
CA ILE A 15 -53.54 4.35 -5.20
C ILE A 15 -54.44 4.57 -4.00
N ALA A 16 -54.24 5.64 -3.25
CA ALA A 16 -55.17 6.08 -2.23
C ALA A 16 -56.24 6.98 -2.91
N ALA A 17 -57.39 6.39 -3.20
CA ALA A 17 -58.58 7.13 -3.59
C ALA A 17 -59.37 7.57 -2.36
N SER A 18 -59.35 8.84 -1.99
CA SER A 18 -60.28 9.42 -1.04
C SER A 18 -61.41 10.10 -1.79
N LEU A 19 -62.59 9.46 -1.78
CA LEU A 19 -63.87 10.04 -2.18
C LEU A 19 -64.46 10.79 -0.99
N VAL A 20 -64.49 12.11 -1.02
CA VAL A 20 -65.44 12.92 -0.24
C VAL A 20 -66.02 13.95 -1.17
N GLY A 21 -67.35 13.91 -1.34
CA GLY A 21 -68.07 14.82 -2.21
C GLY A 21 -68.24 16.21 -1.62
N GLY A 22 -68.08 17.18 -2.47
CA GLY A 22 -68.34 18.58 -2.24
C GLY A 22 -68.02 19.33 -3.50
N VAL A 23 -69.03 19.73 -4.26
CA VAL A 23 -68.90 20.56 -5.47
C VAL A 23 -68.44 21.97 -5.06
N THR A 24 -67.16 22.22 -5.14
CA THR A 24 -66.58 23.54 -5.27
C THR A 24 -65.75 23.52 -6.55
N ALA A 25 -65.85 24.60 -7.34
CA ALA A 25 -65.10 24.74 -8.56
C ALA A 25 -63.60 24.56 -8.26
N SER A 26 -63.06 23.38 -8.58
CA SER A 26 -61.63 23.09 -8.45
C SER A 26 -60.91 23.82 -9.55
N ALA A 27 -60.06 24.77 -9.16
CA ALA A 27 -58.94 25.13 -10.01
C ALA A 27 -58.14 23.87 -10.29
N ASP A 28 -57.91 23.56 -11.56
CA ASP A 28 -57.09 22.42 -12.00
C ASP A 28 -55.79 22.44 -11.23
N THR A 29 -55.62 21.51 -10.32
CA THR A 29 -54.32 21.31 -9.67
C THR A 29 -53.40 20.63 -10.66
N VAL A 30 -52.77 21.45 -11.48
CA VAL A 30 -51.70 20.96 -12.36
C VAL A 30 -50.62 20.38 -11.48
N GLN A 31 -50.46 19.06 -11.54
CA GLN A 31 -49.36 18.38 -10.85
C GLN A 31 -48.04 18.88 -11.43
N LYS A 32 -47.34 19.73 -10.67
CA LYS A 32 -46.10 20.39 -11.11
C LYS A 32 -44.86 19.58 -10.87
N SER A 33 -44.97 18.40 -10.26
CA SER A 33 -43.86 17.50 -9.98
C SER A 33 -44.22 16.05 -10.24
N LEU A 34 -43.29 15.33 -10.83
CA LEU A 34 -43.35 13.88 -11.02
C LEU A 34 -42.07 13.29 -10.46
N ALA A 35 -42.19 12.27 -9.60
CA ALA A 35 -41.04 11.57 -9.05
C ALA A 35 -40.60 10.46 -10.01
N GLY A 36 -39.29 10.40 -10.28
CA GLY A 36 -38.65 9.30 -10.97
C GLY A 36 -37.79 8.51 -9.98
N ASN A 37 -37.58 7.23 -10.26
CA ASN A 37 -36.71 6.36 -9.46
C ASN A 37 -35.42 6.09 -10.23
N GLY A 38 -34.27 6.11 -9.51
CA GLY A 38 -32.98 5.64 -9.99
C GLY A 38 -32.48 4.50 -9.12
N THR A 39 -31.77 3.55 -9.70
CA THR A 39 -31.13 2.45 -8.97
C THR A 39 -29.67 2.36 -9.38
N VAL A 40 -28.79 2.05 -8.43
CA VAL A 40 -27.40 1.70 -8.64
C VAL A 40 -27.06 0.53 -7.75
N GLU A 41 -26.27 -0.41 -8.26
CA GLU A 41 -25.73 -1.53 -7.50
C GLU A 41 -24.22 -1.39 -7.43
N TYR A 42 -23.67 -1.46 -6.24
CA TYR A 42 -22.22 -1.48 -6.01
C TYR A 42 -21.80 -2.92 -5.72
N VAL A 43 -20.72 -3.33 -6.36
CA VAL A 43 -20.08 -4.63 -6.15
C VAL A 43 -18.64 -4.40 -5.71
N GLU A 44 -18.04 -5.38 -5.03
CA GLU A 44 -16.67 -5.33 -4.59
C GLU A 44 -15.73 -5.30 -5.81
N ASP A 45 -14.80 -4.33 -5.84
CA ASP A 45 -13.78 -4.27 -6.87
C ASP A 45 -12.61 -5.17 -6.49
N THR A 46 -12.44 -6.26 -7.23
CA THR A 46 -11.32 -7.22 -7.09
C THR A 46 -10.29 -7.10 -8.22
N GLY A 47 -10.36 -6.02 -9.01
CA GLY A 47 -9.39 -5.72 -10.05
C GLY A 47 -8.00 -5.37 -9.52
N SER A 48 -7.01 -5.34 -10.42
CA SER A 48 -5.66 -4.90 -10.08
C SER A 48 -5.63 -3.42 -9.67
N ASN A 49 -4.75 -3.09 -8.75
CA ASN A 49 -4.50 -1.72 -8.35
C ASN A 49 -3.42 -1.09 -9.25
N GLY A 50 -3.45 0.23 -9.43
CA GLY A 50 -2.46 0.95 -10.23
C GLY A 50 -1.04 0.82 -9.63
N LYS A 51 -0.04 1.14 -10.43
CA LYS A 51 1.38 1.10 -10.06
C LYS A 51 1.83 2.50 -9.62
N LEU A 52 1.28 2.97 -8.51
CA LEU A 52 1.49 4.33 -8.01
C LEU A 52 2.98 4.67 -7.86
N ASP A 53 3.36 5.85 -8.34
CA ASP A 53 4.66 6.44 -8.00
C ASP A 53 4.65 6.87 -6.52
N PRO A 54 5.62 6.42 -5.70
CA PRO A 54 5.68 6.81 -4.29
C PRO A 54 5.78 8.31 -4.04
N GLU A 55 6.25 9.09 -5.02
CA GLU A 55 6.47 10.53 -4.90
C GLU A 55 5.50 11.40 -5.73
N ASP A 56 4.67 10.80 -6.61
CA ASP A 56 3.70 11.53 -7.45
C ASP A 56 2.41 10.73 -7.60
N GLU A 57 1.35 11.19 -6.95
CA GLU A 57 0.03 10.54 -6.97
C GLU A 57 -0.67 10.54 -8.34
N ASN A 58 -0.14 11.27 -9.32
CA ASN A 58 -0.68 11.36 -10.67
C ASN A 58 0.14 10.55 -11.70
N LYS A 59 1.10 9.77 -11.23
CA LYS A 59 2.01 8.98 -12.07
C LYS A 59 2.02 7.52 -11.67
N GLU A 60 2.40 6.68 -12.63
CA GLU A 60 2.69 5.27 -12.41
C GLU A 60 4.17 5.00 -12.64
N VAL A 61 4.70 3.98 -11.96
CA VAL A 61 6.08 3.52 -12.13
C VAL A 61 6.17 2.04 -12.36
N THR A 62 7.06 1.65 -13.28
CA THR A 62 7.43 0.25 -13.52
C THR A 62 8.93 0.06 -13.28
N PRO A 63 9.36 -1.06 -12.70
CA PRO A 63 10.77 -1.33 -12.48
C PRO A 63 11.51 -1.47 -13.82
N LYS A 64 12.72 -0.96 -13.89
CA LYS A 64 13.63 -1.19 -15.02
C LYS A 64 14.25 -2.58 -15.00
N ASP A 65 14.50 -3.11 -13.82
CA ASP A 65 14.83 -4.52 -13.58
C ASP A 65 13.61 -5.19 -12.94
N GLU A 66 13.10 -6.24 -13.56
CA GLU A 66 11.92 -6.98 -13.07
C GLU A 66 12.10 -7.55 -11.65
N ASN A 67 13.35 -7.68 -11.19
CA ASN A 67 13.66 -8.15 -9.84
C ASN A 67 13.64 -7.04 -8.78
N ASP A 68 13.57 -5.77 -9.17
CA ASP A 68 13.61 -4.64 -8.24
C ASP A 68 12.28 -4.41 -7.50
N VAL A 69 11.17 -4.94 -8.04
CA VAL A 69 9.84 -4.84 -7.40
C VAL A 69 9.09 -6.15 -7.54
N THR A 70 8.69 -6.71 -6.43
CA THR A 70 7.76 -7.85 -6.40
C THR A 70 6.33 -7.33 -6.44
N GLU A 71 5.57 -7.74 -7.44
CA GLU A 71 4.16 -7.40 -7.59
C GLU A 71 3.27 -8.56 -7.14
N ASN A 72 2.14 -8.24 -6.51
CA ASN A 72 1.14 -9.24 -6.21
C ASN A 72 0.58 -9.80 -7.53
N PRO A 73 0.55 -11.11 -7.74
CA PRO A 73 0.01 -11.68 -8.98
C PRO A 73 -1.48 -11.31 -9.14
N SER A 74 -1.83 -10.80 -10.31
CA SER A 74 -3.07 -10.10 -10.64
C SER A 74 -4.36 -10.95 -10.66
N THR A 75 -4.39 -12.10 -10.04
CA THR A 75 -5.59 -12.95 -9.98
C THR A 75 -6.16 -13.00 -8.57
N GLY A 76 -7.31 -12.36 -8.38
CA GLY A 76 -8.05 -12.43 -7.12
C GLY A 76 -7.52 -11.48 -6.05
N PHE A 77 -7.22 -10.22 -6.42
CA PHE A 77 -7.01 -9.17 -5.43
C PHE A 77 -8.22 -9.12 -4.50
N GLY A 78 -7.99 -9.20 -3.21
CA GLY A 78 -9.01 -8.88 -2.22
C GLY A 78 -9.31 -7.38 -2.22
N SER A 79 -10.30 -6.99 -1.47
CA SER A 79 -10.63 -5.57 -1.26
C SER A 79 -9.63 -4.84 -0.35
N ILE A 80 -8.72 -5.57 0.32
CA ILE A 80 -7.57 -5.04 1.04
C ILE A 80 -6.34 -5.91 0.75
N THR A 81 -5.25 -5.31 0.25
CA THR A 81 -4.07 -6.09 -0.24
C THR A 81 -2.77 -5.32 -0.11
N ILE A 82 -1.65 -6.06 0.03
CA ILE A 82 -0.33 -5.56 -0.33
C ILE A 82 -0.20 -5.77 -1.85
N ASP A 83 0.05 -4.69 -2.58
CA ASP A 83 0.09 -4.70 -4.05
C ASP A 83 1.48 -4.96 -4.59
N ARG A 84 2.46 -4.23 -4.06
CA ARG A 84 3.84 -4.22 -4.55
C ARG A 84 4.82 -3.98 -3.40
N VAL A 85 5.98 -4.59 -3.49
CA VAL A 85 7.08 -4.42 -2.54
C VAL A 85 8.39 -4.27 -3.27
N ALA A 86 9.16 -3.27 -2.94
CA ALA A 86 10.50 -3.06 -3.46
C ALA A 86 11.48 -4.11 -2.91
N ALA A 87 12.31 -4.68 -3.79
CA ALA A 87 13.42 -5.52 -3.39
C ALA A 87 14.59 -4.68 -2.88
N LEU A 88 15.40 -5.25 -1.99
CA LEU A 88 16.57 -4.59 -1.44
C LEU A 88 17.84 -5.10 -2.11
N ASN A 89 18.65 -4.19 -2.63
CA ASN A 89 19.94 -4.49 -3.22
C ASN A 89 21.05 -3.70 -2.50
N PHE A 90 21.92 -4.41 -1.78
CA PHE A 90 23.06 -3.83 -1.06
C PHE A 90 24.35 -3.83 -1.89
N GLY A 91 24.29 -4.26 -3.15
CA GLY A 91 25.44 -4.32 -4.05
C GLY A 91 26.49 -5.35 -3.64
N GLN A 92 27.66 -5.23 -4.26
CA GLN A 92 28.82 -6.06 -3.95
C GLN A 92 29.61 -5.44 -2.81
N GLN A 93 29.82 -6.21 -1.75
CA GLN A 93 30.56 -5.80 -0.55
C GLN A 93 31.84 -6.62 -0.38
N LYS A 94 32.84 -6.01 0.23
CA LYS A 94 34.06 -6.72 0.61
C LYS A 94 33.87 -7.40 1.94
N VAL A 95 34.45 -8.60 2.10
CA VAL A 95 34.48 -9.28 3.39
C VAL A 95 35.17 -8.40 4.42
N SER A 96 34.52 -8.20 5.57
CA SER A 96 35.04 -7.45 6.71
C SER A 96 35.08 -8.34 7.95
N THR A 97 36.06 -8.09 8.82
CA THR A 97 36.18 -8.69 10.15
C THR A 97 35.55 -7.81 11.25
N LYS A 98 34.94 -6.69 10.87
CA LYS A 98 34.26 -5.74 11.76
C LYS A 98 32.76 -5.77 11.51
N THR A 99 32.02 -5.18 12.44
CA THR A 99 30.63 -4.83 12.19
C THR A 99 30.56 -3.78 11.10
N GLU A 100 29.73 -4.02 10.10
CA GLU A 100 29.55 -3.14 8.94
C GLU A 100 28.08 -2.82 8.74
N THR A 101 27.83 -1.64 8.17
CA THR A 101 26.49 -1.18 7.75
C THR A 101 26.53 -0.87 6.27
N TYR A 102 25.63 -1.47 5.51
CA TYR A 102 25.52 -1.29 4.07
C TYR A 102 24.19 -0.65 3.73
N ALA A 103 24.22 0.47 3.00
CA ALA A 103 22.99 1.09 2.51
C ALA A 103 22.42 0.32 1.32
N ALA A 104 21.11 0.16 1.27
CA ALA A 104 20.43 -0.31 0.08
C ALA A 104 20.56 0.69 -1.04
N LYS A 105 20.65 0.19 -2.27
CA LYS A 105 20.59 1.03 -3.45
C LYS A 105 19.18 1.58 -3.65
N GLU A 106 19.10 2.76 -4.21
CA GLU A 106 17.86 3.29 -4.77
C GLU A 106 17.37 2.43 -5.93
N ILE A 107 16.07 2.49 -6.21
CA ILE A 107 15.42 1.70 -7.24
C ILE A 107 15.25 2.55 -8.48
N SER A 108 15.72 2.03 -9.63
CA SER A 108 15.56 2.67 -10.93
C SER A 108 14.23 2.26 -11.57
N LEU A 109 13.38 3.24 -11.82
CA LEU A 109 12.05 3.05 -12.34
C LEU A 109 11.86 3.84 -13.64
N SER A 110 10.88 3.42 -14.43
CA SER A 110 10.31 4.21 -15.52
C SER A 110 8.97 4.77 -15.04
N GLN A 111 8.88 6.08 -14.91
CA GLN A 111 7.67 6.81 -14.56
C GLN A 111 6.91 7.16 -15.83
N THR A 112 5.58 7.01 -15.81
CA THR A 112 4.68 7.39 -16.89
C THR A 112 3.49 8.18 -16.34
N ASP A 113 2.77 8.88 -17.24
CA ASP A 113 1.43 9.36 -16.93
C ASP A 113 0.49 8.16 -16.70
N LEU A 114 -0.68 8.39 -16.11
CA LEU A 114 -1.66 7.32 -15.80
C LEU A 114 -2.19 6.61 -17.06
N ASP A 115 -2.03 7.20 -18.24
CA ASP A 115 -2.35 6.61 -19.54
C ASP A 115 -1.15 5.88 -20.19
N GLY A 116 -0.02 5.79 -19.48
CA GLY A 116 1.21 5.16 -19.94
C GLY A 116 2.07 6.03 -20.85
N ALA A 117 1.70 7.32 -21.07
CA ALA A 117 2.45 8.23 -21.91
C ALA A 117 3.67 8.85 -21.18
N ASN A 118 4.53 9.50 -21.96
CA ASN A 118 5.67 10.29 -21.48
C ASN A 118 6.61 9.56 -20.49
N PRO A 119 7.22 8.42 -20.87
CA PRO A 119 8.10 7.69 -19.98
C PRO A 119 9.34 8.51 -19.61
N VAL A 120 9.66 8.59 -18.33
CA VAL A 120 10.84 9.28 -17.77
C VAL A 120 11.55 8.35 -16.79
N ASP A 121 12.86 8.41 -16.78
CA ASP A 121 13.65 7.67 -15.80
C ASP A 121 13.67 8.39 -14.46
N VAL A 122 13.30 7.67 -13.40
CA VAL A 122 13.29 8.18 -12.02
C VAL A 122 13.97 7.19 -11.08
N VAL A 123 14.38 7.68 -9.93
CA VAL A 123 14.85 6.85 -8.82
C VAL A 123 13.96 7.06 -7.61
N ARG A 124 13.72 5.98 -6.86
CA ARG A 124 12.91 5.99 -5.65
C ARG A 124 13.59 5.20 -4.54
N GLY A 125 13.23 5.49 -3.31
CA GLY A 125 13.60 4.64 -2.17
C GLY A 125 12.87 3.31 -2.19
N PRO A 126 13.31 2.34 -1.37
CA PRO A 126 12.53 1.12 -1.16
C PRO A 126 11.14 1.44 -0.62
N PHE A 127 10.11 0.83 -1.22
CA PHE A 127 8.72 1.11 -0.88
C PHE A 127 7.87 -0.15 -0.76
N VAL A 128 6.73 -0.01 -0.09
CA VAL A 128 5.61 -0.94 -0.12
C VAL A 128 4.34 -0.20 -0.52
N GLN A 129 3.55 -0.77 -1.41
CA GLN A 129 2.24 -0.27 -1.81
C GLN A 129 1.16 -1.21 -1.32
N TRP A 130 0.09 -0.64 -0.78
CA TRP A 130 -1.12 -1.38 -0.42
C TRP A 130 -2.37 -0.62 -0.83
N THR A 131 -3.48 -1.34 -0.96
CA THR A 131 -4.78 -0.77 -1.28
C THR A 131 -5.84 -1.30 -0.33
N ASP A 132 -6.70 -0.41 0.14
CA ASP A 132 -7.96 -0.73 0.78
C ASP A 132 -9.12 -0.15 -0.05
N LYS A 133 -9.95 -1.03 -0.59
CA LYS A 133 -11.16 -0.69 -1.35
C LYS A 133 -12.38 -1.46 -0.83
N ARG A 134 -12.35 -1.83 0.46
CA ARG A 134 -13.48 -2.47 1.13
C ARG A 134 -14.70 -1.55 1.12
N ALA A 135 -15.87 -2.16 1.02
CA ALA A 135 -17.12 -1.43 1.21
C ALA A 135 -17.35 -1.09 2.69
N GLY A 136 -18.04 0.03 2.94
CA GLY A 136 -18.37 0.47 4.30
C GLY A 136 -17.54 1.68 4.74
N ALA A 137 -17.58 1.98 6.04
CA ALA A 137 -16.93 3.16 6.61
C ALA A 137 -15.74 2.83 7.52
N ASP A 138 -15.47 1.55 7.79
CA ASP A 138 -14.35 1.13 8.62
C ASP A 138 -13.21 0.59 7.75
N HIS A 139 -12.19 1.41 7.62
CA HIS A 139 -10.97 1.12 6.88
C HIS A 139 -9.76 0.99 7.80
N THR A 140 -9.98 0.55 9.05
CA THR A 140 -8.87 0.27 9.97
C THR A 140 -8.06 -0.93 9.52
N TYR A 141 -6.74 -0.81 9.57
CA TYR A 141 -5.81 -1.86 9.19
C TYR A 141 -4.41 -1.65 9.79
N ALA A 142 -3.64 -2.72 9.84
CA ALA A 142 -2.23 -2.71 10.18
C ALA A 142 -1.40 -3.29 9.04
N VAL A 143 -0.41 -2.54 8.56
CA VAL A 143 0.62 -3.01 7.63
C VAL A 143 1.83 -3.41 8.46
N LYS A 144 2.34 -4.62 8.24
CA LYS A 144 3.44 -5.20 9.01
C LYS A 144 4.50 -5.78 8.08
N ALA A 145 5.73 -5.85 8.58
CA ALA A 145 6.86 -6.50 7.92
C ALA A 145 7.60 -7.43 8.89
N GLU A 146 8.15 -8.52 8.37
CA GLU A 146 8.93 -9.49 9.13
C GLU A 146 10.08 -10.03 8.28
N LEU A 147 11.28 -10.13 8.85
CA LEU A 147 12.38 -10.88 8.22
C LEU A 147 12.13 -12.37 8.48
N THR A 148 11.52 -13.06 7.51
CA THR A 148 11.09 -14.46 7.64
C THR A 148 12.19 -15.46 7.29
N LYS A 149 13.27 -15.00 6.61
CA LYS A 149 14.46 -15.78 6.32
C LYS A 149 15.70 -14.91 6.43
N GLN A 150 16.67 -15.37 7.20
CA GLN A 150 17.97 -14.70 7.34
C GLN A 150 18.73 -14.71 6.02
N PHE A 151 19.57 -13.70 5.81
CA PHE A 151 20.53 -13.65 4.70
C PHE A 151 21.35 -14.94 4.67
N THR A 152 21.11 -15.75 3.66
CA THR A 152 21.62 -17.12 3.51
C THR A 152 22.33 -17.24 2.17
N LEU A 153 23.50 -17.87 2.15
CA LEU A 153 24.31 -18.05 0.94
C LEU A 153 23.54 -18.87 -0.11
N LYS A 154 23.40 -18.33 -1.31
CA LYS A 154 22.67 -18.94 -2.42
C LYS A 154 23.45 -20.11 -3.01
N GLY A 155 22.74 -21.19 -3.33
CA GLY A 155 23.31 -22.36 -4.00
C GLY A 155 24.24 -23.23 -3.16
N ALA A 156 24.30 -23.00 -1.85
CA ALA A 156 25.09 -23.83 -0.94
C ALA A 156 24.40 -25.18 -0.63
N ALA A 157 25.17 -26.08 -0.04
CA ALA A 157 24.72 -27.41 0.39
C ALA A 157 23.67 -27.34 1.52
N ALA A 158 23.34 -28.50 2.11
CA ALA A 158 22.21 -28.66 3.04
C ALA A 158 22.18 -27.71 4.26
N ASP A 159 23.33 -27.12 4.67
CA ASP A 159 23.39 -26.10 5.72
C ASP A 159 24.22 -24.91 5.21
N PRO A 160 23.59 -23.96 4.48
CA PRO A 160 24.28 -22.83 3.89
C PRO A 160 24.69 -21.80 4.94
N ALA A 161 25.83 -21.13 4.72
CA ALA A 161 26.30 -20.03 5.55
C ALA A 161 25.25 -18.91 5.63
N LYS A 162 25.15 -18.30 6.80
CA LYS A 162 24.19 -17.22 7.09
C LYS A 162 24.92 -16.00 7.65
N LEU A 163 24.39 -14.81 7.35
CA LEU A 163 24.80 -13.62 8.07
C LEU A 163 24.07 -13.58 9.42
N ASN A 164 24.66 -14.26 10.41
CA ASN A 164 24.05 -14.41 11.72
C ASN A 164 23.83 -13.04 12.40
N LYS A 165 22.64 -12.83 12.96
CA LYS A 165 22.25 -11.58 13.62
C LYS A 165 22.34 -10.32 12.73
N ALA A 166 22.41 -10.50 11.41
CA ALA A 166 22.23 -9.37 10.52
C ALA A 166 20.80 -8.84 10.64
N THR A 167 20.65 -7.52 10.64
CA THR A 167 19.36 -6.81 10.76
C THR A 167 19.15 -5.85 9.60
N LEU A 168 17.90 -5.62 9.26
CA LEU A 168 17.49 -4.60 8.31
C LEU A 168 16.89 -3.43 9.07
N ARG A 169 17.34 -2.24 8.75
CA ARG A 169 16.87 -1.01 9.38
C ARG A 169 16.31 -0.06 8.31
N TYR A 170 15.06 0.36 8.51
CA TYR A 170 14.35 1.30 7.65
C TYR A 170 14.12 2.61 8.38
N THR A 171 14.43 3.73 7.73
CA THR A 171 14.27 5.07 8.27
C THR A 171 13.69 6.02 7.21
N ASN A 172 13.27 7.20 7.61
CA ASN A 172 12.78 8.25 6.72
C ASN A 172 11.56 7.80 5.89
N GLY A 173 10.61 7.12 6.54
CA GLY A 173 9.37 6.68 5.90
C GLY A 173 8.43 7.85 5.61
N VAL A 174 7.93 7.94 4.37
CA VAL A 174 6.92 8.90 3.93
C VAL A 174 5.73 8.14 3.37
N LEU A 175 4.52 8.58 3.75
CA LEU A 175 3.26 8.05 3.22
C LEU A 175 2.79 8.92 2.07
N ASN A 176 2.44 8.30 0.93
CA ASN A 176 1.77 8.95 -0.19
C ASN A 176 0.53 8.14 -0.62
N SER A 177 -0.38 8.77 -1.39
CA SER A 177 -1.64 8.15 -1.80
C SER A 177 -2.21 8.78 -3.06
N THR A 178 -2.97 7.98 -3.81
CA THR A 178 -3.84 8.48 -4.88
C THR A 178 -5.10 9.18 -4.36
N GLN A 179 -5.39 9.08 -3.06
CA GLN A 179 -6.56 9.71 -2.46
C GLN A 179 -6.40 11.22 -2.43
N LYS A 180 -7.23 11.93 -3.21
CA LYS A 180 -7.17 13.41 -3.35
C LYS A 180 -7.85 14.14 -2.21
N ASP A 181 -8.76 13.50 -1.50
CA ASP A 181 -9.38 14.06 -0.30
C ASP A 181 -8.49 13.79 0.91
N LEU A 182 -7.78 14.82 1.33
CA LEU A 182 -6.83 14.72 2.47
C LEU A 182 -7.52 14.37 3.80
N SER A 183 -8.82 14.62 3.92
CA SER A 183 -9.59 14.23 5.12
C SER A 183 -9.75 12.72 5.25
N LEU A 184 -9.53 11.96 4.17
CA LEU A 184 -9.55 10.50 4.15
C LEU A 184 -8.18 9.86 4.34
N TRP A 185 -7.12 10.66 4.47
CA TRP A 185 -5.79 10.14 4.75
C TRP A 185 -5.67 9.74 6.22
N PRO A 186 -5.12 8.54 6.49
CA PRO A 186 -4.81 8.16 7.86
C PRO A 186 -3.71 9.05 8.43
N ALA A 187 -3.77 9.28 9.73
CA ALA A 187 -2.77 10.09 10.42
C ALA A 187 -1.43 9.35 10.58
N GLY A 188 -0.35 10.10 10.60
CA GLY A 188 0.99 9.58 10.86
C GLY A 188 1.78 9.23 9.59
N ASN A 189 3.02 8.82 9.80
CA ASN A 189 3.92 8.31 8.78
C ASN A 189 4.26 6.85 9.03
N PRO A 190 4.83 6.16 8.04
CA PRO A 190 5.43 4.85 8.26
C PRO A 190 6.47 4.89 9.39
N ASN A 191 6.44 3.86 10.22
CA ASN A 191 7.38 3.72 11.33
C ASN A 191 8.79 3.41 10.81
N ASN A 192 9.81 3.83 11.54
CA ASN A 192 11.13 3.24 11.40
C ASN A 192 11.07 1.77 11.82
N LEU A 193 11.73 0.90 11.05
CA LEU A 193 11.74 -0.53 11.33
C LEU A 193 13.14 -1.02 11.66
N GLU A 194 13.20 -2.03 12.51
CA GLU A 194 14.37 -2.89 12.68
C GLU A 194 13.91 -4.34 12.56
N LEU A 195 14.22 -4.99 11.43
CA LEU A 195 13.80 -6.35 11.16
C LEU A 195 14.98 -7.30 11.43
N ALA A 196 14.75 -8.27 12.30
CA ALA A 196 15.74 -9.29 12.65
C ALA A 196 15.11 -10.67 12.56
N PHE A 197 15.96 -11.69 12.38
CA PHE A 197 15.55 -13.08 12.30
C PHE A 197 16.01 -13.85 13.53
N GLY A 198 15.14 -14.74 14.03
CA GLY A 198 15.47 -15.74 15.04
C GLY A 198 14.98 -15.42 16.45
N GLU A 199 14.73 -16.47 17.22
CA GLU A 199 14.28 -16.38 18.61
C GLU A 199 15.31 -15.66 19.52
N GLY A 200 14.80 -14.89 20.46
CA GLY A 200 15.63 -14.16 21.43
C GLY A 200 16.19 -12.83 20.92
N ASN A 201 15.90 -12.43 19.67
CA ASN A 201 16.18 -11.09 19.19
C ASN A 201 14.94 -10.21 19.43
N ALA A 202 15.09 -9.06 20.09
CA ALA A 202 13.99 -8.17 20.40
C ALA A 202 13.29 -7.58 19.16
N ALA A 203 13.99 -7.54 18.03
CA ALA A 203 13.47 -7.08 16.74
C ALA A 203 12.96 -8.24 15.84
N ALA A 204 12.95 -9.49 16.33
CA ALA A 204 12.40 -10.63 15.61
C ALA A 204 10.87 -10.61 15.63
N GLY A 205 10.27 -11.20 14.59
CA GLY A 205 8.83 -11.21 14.41
C GLY A 205 8.31 -9.98 13.65
N GLN A 206 7.00 -9.87 13.61
CA GLN A 206 6.33 -8.81 12.85
C GLN A 206 6.54 -7.44 13.49
N GLN A 207 7.00 -6.48 12.68
CA GLN A 207 7.13 -5.07 13.04
C GLN A 207 6.04 -4.25 12.37
N MET A 208 5.48 -3.28 13.09
CA MET A 208 4.45 -2.38 12.57
C MET A 208 5.07 -1.37 11.61
N VAL A 209 4.67 -1.44 10.35
CA VAL A 209 5.04 -0.48 9.29
C VAL A 209 4.15 0.75 9.38
N PHE A 210 2.85 0.52 9.34
CA PHE A 210 1.84 1.57 9.40
C PHE A 210 0.55 1.04 10.02
N ASN A 211 -0.17 1.90 10.72
CA ASN A 211 -1.42 1.53 11.37
C ASN A 211 -2.48 2.63 11.18
N ASN A 212 -3.57 2.30 10.50
CA ASN A 212 -4.76 3.14 10.48
C ASN A 212 -5.74 2.68 11.56
N THR A 213 -5.94 3.51 12.58
CA THR A 213 -6.86 3.24 13.70
C THR A 213 -8.16 4.03 13.62
N THR A 214 -8.34 4.84 12.56
CA THR A 214 -9.55 5.67 12.41
C THR A 214 -10.64 4.87 11.73
N SER A 215 -11.71 4.54 12.47
CA SER A 215 -12.81 3.67 12.02
C SER A 215 -14.00 4.40 11.42
N THR A 216 -13.90 5.72 11.19
CA THR A 216 -15.02 6.54 10.72
C THR A 216 -14.62 7.36 9.50
N GLY A 217 -15.62 7.70 8.67
CA GLY A 217 -15.44 8.64 7.56
C GLY A 217 -14.62 8.09 6.39
N ALA A 218 -14.49 6.78 6.25
CA ALA A 218 -13.69 6.12 5.20
C ALA A 218 -12.21 6.53 5.19
N VAL A 219 -11.65 6.96 6.34
CA VAL A 219 -10.22 7.26 6.47
C VAL A 219 -9.42 5.98 6.25
N GLY A 220 -8.47 6.02 5.33
CA GLY A 220 -7.66 4.87 4.92
C GLY A 220 -8.15 4.17 3.64
N LEU A 221 -9.30 4.58 3.08
CA LEU A 221 -9.76 4.11 1.78
C LEU A 221 -8.84 4.60 0.67
N GLY A 222 -8.40 3.71 -0.20
CA GLY A 222 -7.59 4.02 -1.37
C GLY A 222 -6.28 3.28 -1.43
N THR A 223 -5.40 3.70 -2.35
CA THR A 223 -4.06 3.15 -2.53
C THR A 223 -3.04 4.05 -1.85
N TYR A 224 -2.15 3.44 -1.09
CA TYR A 224 -1.11 4.10 -0.31
C TYR A 224 0.25 3.48 -0.60
N THR A 225 1.29 4.29 -0.51
CA THR A 225 2.68 3.85 -0.51
C THR A 225 3.39 4.33 0.75
N ALA A 226 4.21 3.46 1.33
CA ALA A 226 5.23 3.83 2.31
C ALA A 226 6.58 3.73 1.62
N GLU A 227 7.25 4.85 1.41
CA GLU A 227 8.57 4.92 0.82
C GLU A 227 9.61 5.27 1.88
N TYR A 228 10.73 4.57 1.90
CA TYR A 228 11.81 4.78 2.85
C TYR A 228 13.02 5.41 2.16
N GLY A 229 13.16 6.72 2.37
CA GLY A 229 14.07 7.58 1.63
C GLY A 229 13.49 7.98 0.27
N GLN A 230 13.72 9.20 -0.11
CA GLN A 230 13.11 9.82 -1.27
C GLN A 230 14.18 10.24 -2.27
N SER A 231 13.77 10.57 -3.48
CA SER A 231 14.65 11.14 -4.51
C SER A 231 15.25 12.48 -4.05
N ALA A 232 16.33 12.89 -4.69
CA ALA A 232 17.04 14.12 -4.31
C ALA A 232 16.19 15.39 -4.50
N ASP A 233 15.21 15.34 -5.41
CA ASP A 233 14.37 16.46 -5.75
C ASP A 233 13.08 16.52 -4.88
N PHE A 234 12.79 15.46 -4.14
CA PHE A 234 11.60 15.39 -3.29
C PHE A 234 11.77 16.24 -2.03
N THR A 235 10.77 17.04 -1.72
CA THR A 235 10.76 17.97 -0.58
C THR A 235 9.52 17.80 0.27
N ALA A 236 9.50 18.38 1.47
CA ALA A 236 8.32 18.40 2.32
C ALA A 236 7.10 19.09 1.66
N ALA A 237 7.32 19.95 0.66
CA ALA A 237 6.25 20.61 -0.08
C ALA A 237 5.55 19.68 -1.08
N ASP A 238 6.21 18.58 -1.48
CA ASP A 238 5.64 17.60 -2.40
C ASP A 238 4.69 16.63 -1.66
N ILE A 239 4.74 16.61 -0.34
CA ILE A 239 3.80 15.85 0.47
C ILE A 239 2.50 16.64 0.56
N ALA A 240 1.51 16.27 -0.22
CA ALA A 240 0.23 16.99 -0.36
C ALA A 240 -0.69 16.92 0.86
N ARG A 241 -0.20 16.54 2.04
CA ARG A 241 -1.06 16.31 3.20
C ARG A 241 -0.77 17.30 4.34
N GLU A 242 -1.85 17.80 4.97
CA GLU A 242 -1.76 18.61 6.18
C GLU A 242 -1.14 17.80 7.33
N GLY A 243 -0.16 18.38 8.02
CA GLY A 243 0.53 17.75 9.12
C GLY A 243 1.58 16.71 8.73
N ALA A 244 1.93 16.59 7.45
CA ALA A 244 3.08 15.79 7.05
C ALA A 244 4.34 16.30 7.77
N PRO A 245 5.18 15.40 8.32
CA PRO A 245 6.36 15.85 9.01
C PRO A 245 7.33 16.51 8.05
N THR A 246 7.86 17.63 8.46
CA THR A 246 8.99 18.29 7.79
C THR A 246 10.33 17.62 8.12
N THR A 247 10.31 16.64 9.01
CA THR A 247 11.44 15.81 9.45
C THR A 247 11.20 14.36 9.05
N GLY A 248 12.23 13.65 8.69
CA GLY A 248 12.14 12.24 8.27
C GLY A 248 12.25 12.03 6.77
N ILE A 249 12.37 13.11 5.98
CA ILE A 249 12.75 13.01 4.57
C ILE A 249 14.24 12.73 4.51
N GLY A 250 14.62 11.70 3.81
CA GLY A 250 15.99 11.27 3.64
C GLY A 250 16.23 10.78 2.22
N GLN A 251 17.50 10.72 1.83
CA GLN A 251 17.85 10.24 0.50
C GLN A 251 17.53 8.76 0.33
N ALA A 252 17.01 8.37 -0.83
CA ALA A 252 16.68 7.01 -1.22
C ALA A 252 17.83 6.02 -0.97
N SER A 253 19.06 6.43 -1.29
CA SER A 253 20.29 5.65 -1.08
C SER A 253 20.81 5.63 0.37
N ASN A 254 20.13 6.25 1.32
CA ASN A 254 20.62 6.39 2.70
C ASN A 254 19.47 6.30 3.73
N SER A 255 18.54 5.41 3.53
CA SER A 255 17.38 5.25 4.41
C SER A 255 17.07 3.81 4.78
N VAL A 256 17.55 2.84 4.00
CA VAL A 256 17.44 1.41 4.33
C VAL A 256 18.84 0.82 4.42
N PHE A 257 19.10 0.09 5.50
CA PHE A 257 20.44 -0.42 5.82
C PHE A 257 20.41 -1.90 6.18
N LEU A 258 21.45 -2.60 5.80
CA LEU A 258 21.79 -3.92 6.31
C LEU A 258 22.96 -3.77 7.29
N ASP A 259 22.70 -4.07 8.55
CA ASP A 259 23.71 -4.10 9.60
C ASP A 259 24.21 -5.55 9.77
N VAL A 260 25.50 -5.79 9.56
CA VAL A 260 26.13 -7.11 9.64
C VAL A 260 27.15 -7.11 10.78
N PRO A 261 26.90 -7.84 11.87
CA PRO A 261 27.88 -8.01 12.94
C PRO A 261 29.15 -8.68 12.46
N ALA A 262 30.27 -8.40 13.15
CA ALA A 262 31.54 -9.06 12.89
C ALA A 262 31.41 -10.59 12.97
N GLN A 263 31.71 -11.27 11.87
CA GLN A 263 31.60 -12.74 11.75
C GLN A 263 32.43 -13.26 10.58
N THR A 264 32.58 -14.59 10.49
CA THR A 264 33.13 -15.23 9.30
C THR A 264 32.11 -15.19 8.18
N ILE A 265 32.51 -14.69 7.01
CA ILE A 265 31.66 -14.56 5.82
C ILE A 265 32.29 -15.40 4.69
N GLU A 266 31.51 -16.30 4.11
CA GLU A 266 31.87 -17.04 2.90
C GLU A 266 31.60 -16.18 1.66
N LEU A 267 32.39 -16.40 0.60
CA LEU A 267 32.20 -15.65 -0.66
C LEU A 267 30.97 -16.17 -1.40
N GLY A 268 30.15 -15.24 -1.87
CA GLY A 268 28.98 -15.54 -2.69
C GLY A 268 27.83 -14.55 -2.47
N THR A 269 26.69 -14.83 -3.07
CA THR A 269 25.47 -14.03 -2.96
C THR A 269 24.66 -14.53 -1.77
N TYR A 270 24.25 -13.62 -0.91
CA TYR A 270 23.33 -13.90 0.20
C TYR A 270 21.95 -13.35 -0.12
N GLU A 271 20.91 -14.15 0.15
CA GLU A 271 19.51 -13.79 -0.04
C GLU A 271 18.74 -13.96 1.26
N ALA A 272 17.84 -13.02 1.52
CA ALA A 272 16.92 -13.04 2.65
C ALA A 272 15.47 -12.96 2.13
N GLU A 273 14.50 -13.18 3.03
CA GLU A 273 13.09 -13.03 2.72
C GLU A 273 12.44 -12.11 3.75
N ILE A 274 11.72 -11.10 3.25
CA ILE A 274 10.92 -10.18 4.04
C ILE A 274 9.47 -10.41 3.64
N THR A 275 8.64 -10.79 4.61
CA THR A 275 7.20 -10.94 4.40
C THR A 275 6.49 -9.66 4.83
N TRP A 276 5.71 -9.10 3.92
CA TRP A 276 4.83 -7.97 4.17
C TRP A 276 3.39 -8.44 4.26
N SER A 277 2.64 -7.93 5.21
CA SER A 277 1.24 -8.29 5.42
C SER A 277 0.40 -7.06 5.75
N ILE A 278 -0.89 -7.14 5.39
CA ILE A 278 -1.89 -6.17 5.80
C ILE A 278 -3.05 -6.94 6.45
N GLU A 279 -3.49 -6.45 7.59
CA GLU A 279 -4.55 -7.07 8.39
C GLU A 279 -5.61 -6.03 8.74
N TYR A 280 -6.89 -6.41 8.64
CA TYR A 280 -7.97 -5.64 9.22
C TYR A 280 -7.85 -5.65 10.75
N THR A 281 -7.92 -4.50 11.36
CA THR A 281 -7.85 -4.33 12.82
C THR A 281 -9.12 -3.67 13.32
N PRO A 282 -10.20 -4.42 13.60
CA PRO A 282 -11.45 -3.82 14.05
C PRO A 282 -11.21 -3.03 15.34
N VAL A 283 -11.75 -1.82 15.38
CA VAL A 283 -11.77 -1.01 16.62
C VAL A 283 -12.89 -1.57 17.51
N ALA A 284 -12.52 -1.95 18.74
CA ALA A 284 -13.44 -2.52 19.73
C ALA A 284 -14.41 -1.47 20.30
#